data_8f49147b4b84ebd6ea2b88133b588632
#
_entry.id   8f49147b4b84ebd6ea2b88133b588632
#
_cell.length_a   1.000
_cell.length_b   1.000
_cell.length_c   1.000
_cell.angle_alpha   90.00
_cell.angle_beta   90.00
_cell.angle_gamma   90.00
#
_symmetry.space_group_name_H-M   'P 1'
#
loop_
_entity.id
_entity.type
_entity.pdbx_description
1 polymer ?
#
loop_
_entity_poly.entity_id
_entity_poly.type
_entity_poly.pdbx_seq_one_letter_code
_entity_poly.pdbx_strand_id
1 'polypeptide(L)'
;MSKLSSNQLQEYNDNGYVAPIEVLTKDQAFEIRKEIENIETKWPDELKGVGRNYVHMISPILDEVCHNSKMLDAVESIIGKNILICGTTLFIKNPYEKGFVSFHQDATYIGLEPHNWVTAWLAITDANEENGCMRMWSGSHKANIRHHDQKYDEGNLLTRGQTVENVPLDKTTPLVLKAGQMSLHHPT
;
A
#
# COMPACT_ATOMS: atom_id res chain seq x y z
N MET A 1 14.45 -16.99 -6.37
CA MET A 1 13.25 -16.46 -7.07
C MET A 1 12.14 -16.39 -6.05
N SER A 2 11.65 -15.20 -5.81
CA SER A 2 10.63 -14.93 -4.78
C SER A 2 9.23 -14.82 -5.40
N LYS A 3 8.96 -15.65 -6.44
CA LYS A 3 7.62 -15.71 -7.05
C LYS A 3 6.62 -16.25 -6.05
N LEU A 4 5.37 -15.79 -6.16
CA LEU A 4 4.28 -16.30 -5.37
C LEU A 4 4.08 -17.80 -5.64
N SER A 5 3.84 -18.55 -4.58
CA SER A 5 3.42 -19.94 -4.69
C SER A 5 2.01 -20.05 -5.29
N SER A 6 1.64 -21.24 -5.77
CA SER A 6 0.28 -21.47 -6.27
C SER A 6 -0.81 -21.15 -5.22
N ASN A 7 -0.55 -21.43 -3.95
CA ASN A 7 -1.47 -21.12 -2.87
C ASN A 7 -1.63 -19.60 -2.67
N GLN A 8 -0.53 -18.85 -2.72
CA GLN A 8 -0.55 -17.39 -2.61
C GLN A 8 -1.26 -16.73 -3.80
N LEU A 9 -1.07 -17.27 -5.03
CA LEU A 9 -1.82 -16.81 -6.20
C LEU A 9 -3.31 -17.11 -6.06
N GLN A 10 -3.66 -18.28 -5.54
CA GLN A 10 -5.05 -18.63 -5.28
C GLN A 10 -5.66 -17.70 -4.22
N GLU A 11 -4.94 -17.41 -3.13
CA GLU A 11 -5.34 -16.46 -2.09
C GLU A 11 -5.61 -15.07 -2.69
N TYR A 12 -4.70 -14.55 -3.52
CA TYR A 12 -4.88 -13.28 -4.22
C TYR A 12 -6.13 -13.27 -5.09
N ASN A 13 -6.35 -14.33 -5.88
CA ASN A 13 -7.50 -14.45 -6.77
C ASN A 13 -8.83 -14.56 -6.01
N ASP A 14 -8.83 -15.22 -4.85
CA ASP A 14 -10.04 -15.43 -4.06
C ASP A 14 -10.39 -14.21 -3.22
N ASN A 15 -9.40 -13.60 -2.58
CA ASN A 15 -9.57 -12.54 -1.61
C ASN A 15 -9.37 -11.13 -2.18
N GLY A 16 -8.64 -10.98 -3.31
CA GLY A 16 -8.22 -9.70 -3.85
C GLY A 16 -6.94 -9.16 -3.20
N TYR A 17 -6.31 -9.94 -2.34
CA TYR A 17 -5.04 -9.62 -1.72
C TYR A 17 -4.31 -10.88 -1.26
N VAL A 18 -3.00 -10.75 -1.05
CA VAL A 18 -2.15 -11.77 -0.43
C VAL A 18 -1.14 -11.12 0.50
N ALA A 19 -1.00 -11.66 1.70
CA ALA A 19 -0.06 -11.20 2.74
C ALA A 19 0.13 -12.30 3.81
N PRO A 20 1.28 -12.31 4.55
CA PRO A 20 2.47 -11.49 4.33
C PRO A 20 3.39 -12.06 3.25
N ILE A 21 4.17 -11.18 2.62
CA ILE A 21 5.24 -11.54 1.69
C ILE A 21 6.55 -10.93 2.20
N GLU A 22 7.58 -11.75 2.35
CA GLU A 22 8.90 -11.29 2.83
C GLU A 22 9.67 -10.59 1.72
N VAL A 23 9.98 -9.31 1.88
CA VAL A 23 10.70 -8.48 0.90
C VAL A 23 12.04 -8.04 1.44
N LEU A 24 12.03 -7.34 2.58
CA LEU A 24 13.22 -6.76 3.21
C LEU A 24 13.52 -7.47 4.54
N THR A 25 14.76 -7.40 4.96
CA THR A 25 15.11 -7.67 6.36
C THR A 25 14.64 -6.50 7.24
N LYS A 26 14.53 -6.74 8.54
CA LYS A 26 14.20 -5.70 9.51
C LYS A 26 15.22 -4.55 9.49
N ASP A 27 16.51 -4.87 9.31
CA ASP A 27 17.58 -3.88 9.25
C ASP A 27 17.47 -3.02 7.97
N GLN A 28 17.14 -3.63 6.83
CA GLN A 28 16.89 -2.89 5.59
C GLN A 28 15.69 -1.95 5.74
N ALA A 29 14.60 -2.41 6.33
CA ALA A 29 13.42 -1.57 6.59
C ALA A 29 13.79 -0.40 7.55
N PHE A 30 14.62 -0.65 8.55
CA PHE A 30 15.10 0.38 9.48
C PHE A 30 15.94 1.45 8.77
N GLU A 31 16.86 1.08 7.87
CA GLU A 31 17.66 2.06 7.11
C GLU A 31 16.78 2.90 6.17
N ILE A 32 15.78 2.29 5.53
CA ILE A 32 14.80 3.04 4.72
C ILE A 32 14.01 4.02 5.59
N ARG A 33 13.58 3.61 6.77
CA ARG A 33 12.91 4.47 7.73
C ARG A 33 13.76 5.68 8.09
N LYS A 34 15.05 5.48 8.42
CA LYS A 34 15.98 6.56 8.72
C LYS A 34 16.10 7.56 7.57
N GLU A 35 16.12 7.08 6.34
CA GLU A 35 16.16 7.97 5.18
C GLU A 35 14.87 8.80 5.06
N ILE A 36 13.72 8.20 5.26
CA ILE A 36 12.43 8.91 5.26
C ILE A 36 12.42 9.99 6.36
N GLU A 37 12.82 9.65 7.59
CA GLU A 37 12.92 10.58 8.72
C GLU A 37 13.95 11.72 8.47
N ASN A 38 15.05 11.42 7.78
CA ASN A 38 16.04 12.41 7.35
C ASN A 38 15.46 13.38 6.31
N ILE A 39 14.71 12.87 5.33
CA ILE A 39 14.02 13.70 4.33
C ILE A 39 12.98 14.58 5.02
N GLU A 40 12.15 14.04 5.92
CA GLU A 40 11.17 14.81 6.70
C GLU A 40 11.81 15.92 7.53
N THR A 41 13.00 15.66 8.10
CA THR A 41 13.74 16.64 8.88
C THR A 41 14.29 17.77 8.01
N LYS A 42 14.80 17.44 6.83
CA LYS A 42 15.40 18.43 5.91
C LYS A 42 14.37 19.23 5.13
N TRP A 43 13.23 18.60 4.81
CA TRP A 43 12.23 19.12 3.90
C TRP A 43 10.82 18.97 4.51
N PRO A 44 10.58 19.56 5.70
CA PRO A 44 9.36 19.31 6.47
C PRO A 44 8.10 19.84 5.81
N ASP A 45 8.22 20.82 4.93
CA ASP A 45 7.07 21.39 4.22
C ASP A 45 6.79 20.70 2.89
N GLU A 46 7.83 20.17 2.26
CA GLU A 46 7.73 19.47 0.98
C GLU A 46 7.20 18.05 1.13
N LEU A 47 7.60 17.33 2.17
CA LEU A 47 7.15 15.94 2.42
C LEU A 47 5.84 15.91 3.23
N LYS A 48 4.83 16.68 2.80
CA LYS A 48 3.49 16.73 3.38
C LYS A 48 2.43 16.52 2.31
N GLY A 49 1.29 15.95 2.68
CA GLY A 49 0.16 15.78 1.78
C GLY A 49 0.57 15.17 0.44
N VAL A 50 0.38 15.90 -0.64
CA VAL A 50 0.73 15.45 -2.00
C VAL A 50 2.23 15.26 -2.22
N GLY A 51 3.10 15.89 -1.43
CA GLY A 51 4.55 15.70 -1.48
C GLY A 51 5.01 14.31 -1.05
N ARG A 52 4.13 13.52 -0.43
CA ARG A 52 4.36 12.11 -0.12
C ARG A 52 4.12 11.16 -1.30
N ASN A 53 3.69 11.68 -2.43
CA ASN A 53 3.55 10.92 -3.67
C ASN A 53 4.82 10.99 -4.51
N TYR A 54 5.05 9.93 -5.29
CA TYR A 54 6.19 9.81 -6.22
C TYR A 54 7.57 9.94 -5.55
N VAL A 55 7.68 9.54 -4.29
CA VAL A 55 8.90 9.69 -3.49
C VAL A 55 10.11 8.93 -4.04
N HIS A 56 9.91 7.91 -4.87
CA HIS A 56 10.96 7.21 -5.59
C HIS A 56 11.71 8.14 -6.57
N MET A 57 11.08 9.23 -7.02
CA MET A 57 11.71 10.19 -7.94
C MET A 57 12.66 11.18 -7.23
N ILE A 58 12.61 11.26 -5.90
CA ILE A 58 13.39 12.23 -5.12
C ILE A 58 14.42 11.57 -4.19
N SER A 59 14.34 10.25 -3.97
CA SER A 59 15.29 9.52 -3.12
C SER A 59 15.77 8.23 -3.79
N PRO A 60 17.10 8.08 -4.01
CA PRO A 60 17.65 6.85 -4.59
C PRO A 60 17.32 5.59 -3.78
N ILE A 61 17.31 5.67 -2.45
CA ILE A 61 16.95 4.53 -1.60
C ILE A 61 15.48 4.12 -1.83
N LEU A 62 14.57 5.08 -1.96
CA LEU A 62 13.17 4.79 -2.22
C LEU A 62 12.94 4.28 -3.65
N ASP A 63 13.76 4.71 -4.61
CA ASP A 63 13.78 4.13 -5.96
C ASP A 63 14.28 2.68 -5.94
N GLU A 64 15.37 2.38 -5.22
CA GLU A 64 15.87 1.01 -5.04
C GLU A 64 14.82 0.08 -4.42
N VAL A 65 13.97 0.56 -3.51
CA VAL A 65 12.85 -0.22 -2.96
C VAL A 65 11.89 -0.64 -4.07
N CYS A 66 11.56 0.27 -4.99
CA CYS A 66 10.68 -0.04 -6.13
C CYS A 66 11.27 -1.06 -7.10
N HIS A 67 12.61 -1.17 -7.12
CA HIS A 67 13.35 -2.12 -7.95
C HIS A 67 13.80 -3.38 -7.19
N ASN A 68 13.31 -3.58 -5.97
CA ASN A 68 13.64 -4.76 -5.18
C ASN A 68 13.18 -6.04 -5.89
N SER A 69 14.11 -6.97 -6.13
CA SER A 69 13.85 -8.17 -6.91
C SER A 69 12.78 -9.08 -6.31
N LYS A 70 12.70 -9.18 -4.97
CA LYS A 70 11.68 -10.00 -4.31
C LYS A 70 10.27 -9.40 -4.49
N MET A 71 10.17 -8.07 -4.42
CA MET A 71 8.92 -7.36 -4.69
C MET A 71 8.51 -7.56 -6.14
N LEU A 72 9.42 -7.32 -7.09
CA LEU A 72 9.15 -7.45 -8.53
C LEU A 72 8.82 -8.89 -8.93
N ASP A 73 9.48 -9.91 -8.37
CA ASP A 73 9.15 -11.33 -8.59
C ASP A 73 7.71 -11.66 -8.17
N ALA A 74 7.28 -11.12 -7.02
CA ALA A 74 5.93 -11.33 -6.53
C ALA A 74 4.90 -10.59 -7.41
N VAL A 75 5.17 -9.34 -7.79
CA VAL A 75 4.33 -8.55 -8.71
C VAL A 75 4.23 -9.22 -10.08
N GLU A 76 5.37 -9.69 -10.63
CA GLU A 76 5.41 -10.42 -11.90
C GLU A 76 4.50 -11.65 -11.90
N SER A 77 4.36 -12.30 -10.74
CA SER A 77 3.48 -13.48 -10.61
C SER A 77 2.00 -13.16 -10.86
N ILE A 78 1.60 -11.89 -10.69
CA ILE A 78 0.21 -11.43 -10.86
C ILE A 78 0.01 -10.79 -12.23
N ILE A 79 0.85 -9.80 -12.59
CA ILE A 79 0.63 -8.97 -13.79
C ILE A 79 1.56 -9.30 -14.96
N GLY A 80 2.47 -10.25 -14.79
CA GLY A 80 3.46 -10.62 -15.82
C GLY A 80 4.71 -9.74 -15.78
N LYS A 81 5.65 -10.05 -16.67
CA LYS A 81 7.03 -9.52 -16.65
C LYS A 81 7.20 -8.06 -17.10
N ASN A 82 6.22 -7.51 -17.79
CA ASN A 82 6.28 -6.13 -18.29
C ASN A 82 5.71 -5.19 -17.22
N ILE A 83 6.55 -4.78 -16.27
CA ILE A 83 6.15 -3.99 -15.12
C ILE A 83 6.56 -2.53 -15.34
N LEU A 84 5.64 -1.62 -15.10
CA LEU A 84 5.86 -0.19 -15.03
C LEU A 84 5.44 0.33 -13.66
N ILE A 85 6.28 1.15 -13.02
CA ILE A 85 5.94 1.84 -11.78
C ILE A 85 4.99 2.98 -12.12
N CYS A 86 3.75 2.90 -11.67
CA CYS A 86 2.76 3.95 -11.87
C CYS A 86 2.95 5.12 -10.89
N GLY A 87 3.34 4.81 -9.66
CA GLY A 87 3.58 5.80 -8.61
C GLY A 87 3.91 5.15 -7.28
N THR A 88 4.31 5.97 -6.33
CA THR A 88 4.56 5.59 -4.93
C THR A 88 3.95 6.61 -4.00
N THR A 89 3.52 6.17 -2.82
CA THR A 89 2.97 7.06 -1.79
C THR A 89 3.47 6.61 -0.42
N LEU A 90 3.90 7.55 0.40
CA LEU A 90 4.20 7.31 1.81
C LEU A 90 2.95 7.58 2.66
N PHE A 91 2.49 6.55 3.37
CA PHE A 91 1.46 6.69 4.40
C PHE A 91 2.15 6.74 5.78
N ILE A 92 2.32 7.93 6.32
CA ILE A 92 2.97 8.17 7.60
C ILE A 92 1.90 8.60 8.60
N LYS A 93 1.81 7.85 9.70
CA LYS A 93 0.96 8.18 10.85
C LYS A 93 1.87 8.36 12.06
N ASN A 94 1.89 9.57 12.62
CA ASN A 94 2.67 9.83 13.82
C ASN A 94 1.93 9.31 15.07
N PRO A 95 2.66 8.95 16.12
CA PRO A 95 2.04 8.58 17.39
C PRO A 95 1.10 9.68 17.90
N TYR A 96 -0.08 9.26 18.40
CA TYR A 96 -1.11 10.16 18.95
C TYR A 96 -1.80 11.09 17.95
N GLU A 97 -1.47 11.05 16.67
CA GLU A 97 -2.23 11.76 15.63
C GLU A 97 -3.51 10.99 15.25
N LYS A 98 -4.54 11.75 14.87
CA LYS A 98 -5.84 11.20 14.43
C LYS A 98 -5.83 10.78 12.96
N GLY A 99 -4.65 10.61 12.35
CA GLY A 99 -4.51 10.26 10.95
C GLY A 99 -5.07 8.87 10.65
N PHE A 100 -5.95 8.79 9.66
CA PHE A 100 -6.51 7.53 9.19
C PHE A 100 -6.60 7.51 7.66
N VAL A 101 -6.82 6.33 7.10
CA VAL A 101 -7.13 6.14 5.69
C VAL A 101 -8.50 5.47 5.63
N SER A 102 -9.47 6.14 5.01
CA SER A 102 -10.82 5.59 4.84
C SER A 102 -10.82 4.40 3.87
N PHE A 103 -11.84 3.54 3.97
CA PHE A 103 -12.03 2.46 3.00
C PHE A 103 -12.24 3.04 1.60
N HIS A 104 -11.48 2.55 0.64
CA HIS A 104 -11.48 2.99 -0.75
C HIS A 104 -11.07 1.84 -1.67
N GLN A 105 -11.20 2.05 -2.96
CA GLN A 105 -10.61 1.20 -4.01
C GLN A 105 -9.60 2.05 -4.76
N ASP A 106 -8.38 1.56 -4.91
CA ASP A 106 -7.27 2.32 -5.54
C ASP A 106 -7.58 2.75 -6.97
N ALA A 107 -8.38 1.95 -7.68
CA ALA A 107 -8.80 2.24 -9.05
C ALA A 107 -9.53 3.59 -9.20
N THR A 108 -10.11 4.13 -8.13
CA THR A 108 -10.71 5.47 -8.15
C THR A 108 -9.69 6.60 -8.28
N TYR A 109 -8.44 6.34 -7.88
CA TYR A 109 -7.36 7.33 -7.92
C TYR A 109 -6.55 7.25 -9.22
N ILE A 110 -6.47 6.05 -9.82
CA ILE A 110 -5.67 5.76 -10.99
C ILE A 110 -6.61 5.28 -12.09
N GLY A 111 -6.88 6.13 -13.07
CA GLY A 111 -7.83 5.86 -14.17
C GLY A 111 -7.27 4.92 -15.25
N LEU A 112 -6.67 3.79 -14.86
CA LEU A 112 -6.13 2.80 -15.79
C LEU A 112 -7.15 1.68 -16.03
N GLU A 113 -7.49 1.45 -17.28
CA GLU A 113 -8.30 0.32 -17.73
C GLU A 113 -7.60 -0.42 -18.89
N PRO A 114 -7.65 -1.76 -18.91
CA PRO A 114 -8.18 -2.63 -17.85
C PRO A 114 -7.35 -2.54 -16.55
N HIS A 115 -7.92 -2.98 -15.42
CA HIS A 115 -7.26 -2.95 -14.11
C HIS A 115 -6.14 -4.01 -13.98
N ASN A 116 -5.26 -4.10 -14.98
CA ASN A 116 -4.11 -5.00 -14.99
C ASN A 116 -2.93 -4.40 -14.22
N TRP A 117 -3.15 -4.09 -12.97
CA TRP A 117 -2.15 -3.55 -12.08
C TRP A 117 -2.41 -4.00 -10.63
N VAL A 118 -1.45 -3.82 -9.79
CA VAL A 118 -1.47 -4.27 -8.39
C VAL A 118 -0.80 -3.22 -7.52
N THR A 119 -1.30 -3.04 -6.31
CA THR A 119 -0.62 -2.23 -5.29
C THR A 119 0.26 -3.14 -4.44
N ALA A 120 1.53 -2.79 -4.33
CA ALA A 120 2.47 -3.37 -3.38
C ALA A 120 2.58 -2.45 -2.17
N TRP A 121 2.03 -2.87 -1.03
CA TRP A 121 2.09 -2.10 0.21
C TRP A 121 3.16 -2.69 1.14
N LEU A 122 4.29 -2.02 1.28
CA LEU A 122 5.45 -2.44 2.07
C LEU A 122 5.41 -1.78 3.46
N ALA A 123 5.46 -2.60 4.50
CA ALA A 123 5.56 -2.13 5.88
C ALA A 123 7.02 -1.73 6.19
N ILE A 124 7.28 -0.45 6.35
CA ILE A 124 8.60 0.08 6.79
C ILE A 124 8.73 -0.01 8.31
N THR A 125 7.63 0.02 9.03
CA THR A 125 7.53 -0.26 10.47
C THR A 125 6.51 -1.37 10.68
N ASP A 126 6.54 -2.01 11.85
CA ASP A 126 5.49 -2.97 12.20
C ASP A 126 4.12 -2.29 12.10
N ALA A 127 3.18 -2.94 11.42
CA ALA A 127 1.80 -2.51 11.26
C ALA A 127 0.87 -3.54 11.91
N ASN A 128 0.11 -3.11 12.90
CA ASN A 128 -0.85 -3.94 13.64
C ASN A 128 -2.13 -3.15 13.95
N GLU A 129 -3.11 -3.78 14.58
CA GLU A 129 -4.38 -3.12 14.87
C GLU A 129 -4.25 -1.94 15.83
N GLU A 130 -3.28 -1.96 16.75
CA GLU A 130 -3.06 -0.88 17.72
C GLU A 130 -2.52 0.39 17.06
N ASN A 131 -1.70 0.25 16.00
CA ASN A 131 -1.13 1.39 15.27
C ASN A 131 -1.81 1.65 13.91
N GLY A 132 -2.96 1.00 13.67
CA GLY A 132 -3.82 1.26 12.53
C GLY A 132 -3.33 0.63 11.22
N CYS A 133 -3.06 -0.68 11.24
CA CYS A 133 -2.79 -1.43 10.02
C CYS A 133 -3.96 -1.34 9.03
N MET A 134 -3.67 -1.59 7.78
CA MET A 134 -4.67 -1.68 6.72
C MET A 134 -5.66 -2.82 7.00
N ARG A 135 -6.91 -2.66 6.58
CA ARG A 135 -7.93 -3.72 6.61
C ARG A 135 -8.46 -3.95 5.20
N MET A 136 -8.66 -5.21 4.83
CA MET A 136 -9.14 -5.61 3.52
C MET A 136 -10.49 -6.30 3.61
N TRP A 137 -11.40 -5.96 2.72
CA TRP A 137 -12.66 -6.67 2.56
C TRP A 137 -12.48 -7.79 1.53
N SER A 138 -12.29 -9.02 2.02
CA SER A 138 -12.02 -10.20 1.20
C SER A 138 -13.08 -10.40 0.11
N GLY A 139 -12.60 -10.58 -1.12
CA GLY A 139 -13.46 -10.84 -2.29
C GLY A 139 -14.16 -9.60 -2.85
N SER A 140 -13.96 -8.40 -2.28
CA SER A 140 -14.59 -7.16 -2.77
C SER A 140 -14.22 -6.82 -4.20
N HIS A 141 -13.04 -7.20 -4.66
CA HIS A 141 -12.52 -6.99 -6.00
C HIS A 141 -13.31 -7.72 -7.10
N LYS A 142 -14.08 -8.74 -6.75
CA LYS A 142 -14.95 -9.48 -7.69
C LYS A 142 -16.21 -8.70 -8.07
N ALA A 143 -16.48 -7.60 -7.38
CA ALA A 143 -17.58 -6.69 -7.69
C ALA A 143 -17.06 -5.49 -8.50
N ASN A 144 -17.99 -4.72 -9.08
CA ASN A 144 -17.65 -3.45 -9.72
C ASN A 144 -17.12 -2.44 -8.70
N ILE A 145 -16.46 -1.40 -9.21
CA ILE A 145 -16.09 -0.23 -8.40
C ILE A 145 -17.34 0.32 -7.71
N ARG A 146 -17.23 0.47 -6.40
CA ARG A 146 -18.31 0.99 -5.56
C ARG A 146 -18.38 2.50 -5.68
N HIS A 147 -19.50 3.07 -5.27
CA HIS A 147 -19.61 4.51 -5.09
C HIS A 147 -18.64 4.96 -3.98
N HIS A 148 -17.90 6.03 -4.25
CA HIS A 148 -16.99 6.68 -3.31
C HIS A 148 -17.51 8.08 -3.03
N ASP A 149 -17.91 8.30 -1.80
CA ASP A 149 -18.28 9.64 -1.34
C ASP A 149 -17.03 10.51 -1.14
N GLN A 150 -17.11 11.77 -1.56
CA GLN A 150 -16.03 12.73 -1.30
C GLN A 150 -16.22 13.31 0.10
N LYS A 151 -15.54 12.75 1.09
CA LYS A 151 -15.54 13.21 2.47
C LYS A 151 -14.16 13.71 2.85
N TYR A 152 -14.09 14.99 3.15
CA TYR A 152 -12.88 15.64 3.63
C TYR A 152 -12.85 15.66 5.16
N ASP A 153 -12.92 14.46 5.77
CA ASP A 153 -12.88 14.33 7.22
C ASP A 153 -11.48 14.72 7.72
N GLU A 154 -11.46 15.43 8.86
CA GLU A 154 -10.21 15.83 9.50
C GLU A 154 -9.37 14.59 9.85
N GLY A 155 -8.11 14.57 9.40
CA GLY A 155 -7.19 13.45 9.61
C GLY A 155 -7.24 12.37 8.54
N ASN A 156 -8.15 12.43 7.55
CA ASN A 156 -8.11 11.49 6.42
C ASN A 156 -6.90 11.79 5.53
N LEU A 157 -6.01 10.80 5.40
CA LEU A 157 -4.77 10.95 4.62
C LEU A 157 -4.98 10.85 3.10
N LEU A 158 -6.18 10.48 2.66
CA LEU A 158 -6.52 10.43 1.24
C LEU A 158 -6.71 11.84 0.69
N THR A 159 -5.93 12.21 -0.32
CA THR A 159 -5.90 13.57 -0.89
C THR A 159 -7.22 14.06 -1.47
N ARG A 160 -8.09 13.14 -1.89
CA ARG A 160 -9.43 13.45 -2.43
C ARG A 160 -10.56 13.01 -1.50
N GLY A 161 -10.24 12.52 -0.30
CA GLY A 161 -11.21 12.12 0.71
C GLY A 161 -12.23 11.07 0.28
N GLN A 162 -11.93 10.28 -0.76
CA GLN A 162 -12.86 9.31 -1.32
C GLN A 162 -13.05 8.14 -0.36
N THR A 163 -14.30 7.90 0.01
CA THR A 163 -14.67 6.91 1.03
C THR A 163 -15.76 5.98 0.52
N VAL A 164 -15.54 4.68 0.64
CA VAL A 164 -16.60 3.67 0.50
C VAL A 164 -17.31 3.54 1.84
N GLU A 165 -18.61 3.84 1.86
CA GLU A 165 -19.43 3.73 3.07
C GLU A 165 -19.99 2.32 3.28
N ASN A 166 -20.46 2.09 4.50
CA ASN A 166 -21.16 0.86 4.89
C ASN A 166 -20.36 -0.43 4.63
N VAL A 167 -19.02 -0.34 4.76
CA VAL A 167 -18.16 -1.52 4.71
C VAL A 167 -18.46 -2.40 5.92
N PRO A 168 -18.82 -3.68 5.73
CA PRO A 168 -19.11 -4.61 6.81
C PRO A 168 -17.79 -4.97 7.53
N LEU A 169 -17.50 -4.32 8.64
CA LEU A 169 -16.23 -4.47 9.36
C LEU A 169 -15.97 -5.91 9.82
N ASP A 170 -17.01 -6.65 10.13
CA ASP A 170 -16.96 -8.09 10.46
C ASP A 170 -16.48 -8.98 9.31
N LYS A 171 -16.55 -8.47 8.08
CA LYS A 171 -16.04 -9.14 6.85
C LYS A 171 -14.67 -8.62 6.41
N THR A 172 -14.07 -7.74 7.18
CA THR A 172 -12.73 -7.23 6.88
C THR A 172 -11.67 -7.95 7.69
N THR A 173 -10.51 -8.15 7.08
CA THR A 173 -9.35 -8.77 7.71
C THR A 173 -8.26 -7.71 7.94
N PRO A 174 -7.74 -7.54 9.17
CA PRO A 174 -6.60 -6.68 9.40
C PRO A 174 -5.34 -7.28 8.77
N LEU A 175 -4.59 -6.50 8.02
CA LEU A 175 -3.30 -6.92 7.47
C LEU A 175 -2.19 -6.56 8.45
N VAL A 176 -1.92 -7.48 9.37
CA VAL A 176 -0.82 -7.34 10.34
C VAL A 176 0.48 -7.73 9.65
N LEU A 177 1.40 -6.77 9.52
CA LEU A 177 2.68 -6.95 8.86
C LEU A 177 3.84 -6.52 9.78
N LYS A 178 4.94 -7.25 9.71
CA LYS A 178 6.21 -6.85 10.31
C LYS A 178 6.98 -5.93 9.36
N ALA A 179 7.87 -5.11 9.92
CA ALA A 179 8.80 -4.30 9.14
C ALA A 179 9.55 -5.18 8.10
N GLY A 180 9.50 -4.78 6.84
CA GLY A 180 10.07 -5.51 5.71
C GLY A 180 9.11 -6.47 5.01
N GLN A 181 7.93 -6.73 5.56
CA GLN A 181 6.88 -7.51 4.90
C GLN A 181 5.98 -6.61 4.03
N MET A 182 5.40 -7.19 2.99
CA MET A 182 4.42 -6.49 2.16
C MET A 182 3.13 -7.29 1.97
N SER A 183 2.10 -6.60 1.55
CA SER A 183 0.93 -7.16 0.90
C SER A 183 0.88 -6.76 -0.57
N LEU A 184 0.26 -7.60 -1.39
CA LEU A 184 -0.18 -7.25 -2.74
C LEU A 184 -1.69 -7.23 -2.75
N HIS A 185 -2.31 -6.19 -3.32
CA HIS A 185 -3.76 -6.12 -3.41
C HIS A 185 -4.25 -5.57 -4.74
N HIS A 186 -5.42 -6.06 -5.12
CA HIS A 186 -6.12 -5.68 -6.33
C HIS A 186 -6.62 -4.24 -6.22
N PRO A 187 -6.62 -3.46 -7.29
CA PRO A 187 -7.03 -2.05 -7.25
C PRO A 187 -8.53 -1.81 -6.98
N THR A 188 -9.37 -2.85 -7.09
CA THR A 188 -10.84 -2.74 -6.89
C THR A 188 -11.30 -3.42 -5.58
#